data_d15e5c3c71a41261bd2c8796526aa838
#
_entry.id   d15e5c3c71a41261bd2c8796526aa838
#
_cell.length_a   1.000
_cell.length_b   1.000
_cell.length_c   1.000
_cell.angle_alpha   90.00
_cell.angle_beta   90.00
_cell.angle_gamma   90.00
#
_symmetry.space_group_name_H-M   'P 1'
#
loop_
_entity.id
_entity.type
_entity.pdbx_description
1 polymer ?
#
loop_
_entity_poly.entity_id
_entity_poly.type
_entity_poly.pdbx_seq_one_letter_code
_entity_poly.pdbx_strand_id
1 'polypeptide(L)'
;MQGGRIGRPFRILVSTVNRTIESALRFVNLTAAGLLAGSLGFGKAALVPGWTDELPRHDGEPTPVAGYFNAIGPVALGTAVTLAIGASRGVPVRRLLDSAAAVGLAGVLAATIMVTVPINQELEAQPATDYPSDHSQTLVKNWARAHAVRTTLGIASFVCAVAASNIRNHAK
;
A
#
# COMPACT_ATOMS: atom_id res chain seq x y z
N MET A 1 10.12 -0.77 57.00
CA MET A 1 10.73 -0.84 55.66
C MET A 1 9.69 -0.45 54.63
N GLN A 2 9.73 0.80 54.13
CA GLN A 2 8.79 1.31 53.12
C GLN A 2 9.34 0.99 51.73
N GLY A 3 8.77 -0.03 51.09
CA GLY A 3 9.06 -0.38 49.69
C GLY A 3 8.52 0.68 48.74
N GLY A 4 9.41 1.43 48.13
CA GLY A 4 9.14 2.66 47.39
C GLY A 4 8.18 2.49 46.21
N ARG A 5 7.15 3.33 46.17
CA ARG A 5 6.17 3.54 45.10
C ARG A 5 6.75 4.28 43.87
N ILE A 6 7.97 3.93 43.43
CA ILE A 6 8.61 4.62 42.28
C ILE A 6 8.09 4.12 40.91
N GLY A 7 7.34 3.02 40.86
CA GLY A 7 6.95 2.38 39.60
C GLY A 7 5.74 2.97 38.88
N ARG A 8 4.87 3.78 39.51
CA ARG A 8 3.63 4.29 38.86
C ARG A 8 3.84 5.37 37.81
N PRO A 9 4.62 6.46 38.05
CA PRO A 9 4.77 7.52 37.07
C PRO A 9 5.52 7.06 35.80
N PHE A 10 6.50 6.17 35.93
CA PHE A 10 7.23 5.61 34.80
C PHE A 10 6.34 4.75 33.88
N ARG A 11 5.46 3.92 34.44
CA ARG A 11 4.49 3.12 33.67
C ARG A 11 3.50 4.00 32.90
N ILE A 12 3.04 5.09 33.49
CA ILE A 12 2.12 6.04 32.85
C ILE A 12 2.83 6.72 31.66
N LEU A 13 4.06 7.17 31.85
CA LEU A 13 4.84 7.82 30.80
C LEU A 13 5.06 6.87 29.59
N VAL A 14 5.50 5.65 29.86
CA VAL A 14 5.73 4.64 28.81
C VAL A 14 4.44 4.31 28.07
N SER A 15 3.31 4.17 28.76
CA SER A 15 2.02 3.88 28.11
C SER A 15 1.52 5.04 27.25
N THR A 16 1.78 6.28 27.65
CA THR A 16 1.41 7.48 26.89
C THR A 16 2.26 7.59 25.62
N VAL A 17 3.57 7.42 25.72
CA VAL A 17 4.48 7.44 24.59
C VAL A 17 4.11 6.36 23.57
N ASN A 18 3.82 5.13 24.02
CA ASN A 18 3.41 4.04 23.12
C ASN A 18 2.10 4.34 22.38
N ARG A 19 1.12 4.97 23.04
CA ARG A 19 -0.15 5.37 22.39
C ARG A 19 0.07 6.46 21.34
N THR A 20 0.91 7.44 21.65
CA THR A 20 1.23 8.53 20.71
C THR A 20 1.92 7.97 19.45
N ILE A 21 2.90 7.07 19.63
CA ILE A 21 3.58 6.42 18.51
C ILE A 21 2.61 5.57 17.68
N GLU A 22 1.74 4.79 18.32
CA GLU A 22 0.72 3.99 17.61
C GLU A 22 -0.21 4.90 16.81
N SER A 23 -0.69 5.99 17.39
CA SER A 23 -1.57 6.94 16.69
C SER A 23 -0.89 7.59 15.50
N ALA A 24 0.37 7.98 15.63
CA ALA A 24 1.17 8.52 14.54
C ALA A 24 1.38 7.50 13.41
N LEU A 25 1.73 6.25 13.75
CA LEU A 25 1.87 5.17 12.77
C LEU A 25 0.56 4.89 12.03
N ARG A 26 -0.58 4.88 12.74
CA ARG A 26 -1.90 4.71 12.11
C ARG A 26 -2.22 5.85 11.17
N PHE A 27 -1.95 7.08 11.57
CA PHE A 27 -2.16 8.25 10.71
C PHE A 27 -1.33 8.15 9.42
N VAL A 28 -0.03 7.86 9.53
CA VAL A 28 0.86 7.70 8.39
C VAL A 28 0.40 6.53 7.50
N ASN A 29 0.04 5.39 8.10
CA ASN A 29 -0.45 4.23 7.37
C ASN A 29 -1.73 4.53 6.59
N LEU A 30 -2.74 5.15 7.25
CA LEU A 30 -4.00 5.51 6.60
C LEU A 30 -3.79 6.50 5.46
N THR A 31 -2.92 7.49 5.65
CA THR A 31 -2.60 8.48 4.61
C THR A 31 -1.92 7.80 3.42
N ALA A 32 -0.87 7.02 3.66
CA ALA A 32 -0.11 6.37 2.60
C ALA A 32 -0.94 5.29 1.87
N ALA A 33 -1.68 4.45 2.61
CA ALA A 33 -2.56 3.43 2.01
C ALA A 33 -3.73 4.06 1.25
N GLY A 34 -4.31 5.16 1.75
CA GLY A 34 -5.36 5.90 1.08
C GLY A 34 -4.90 6.55 -0.22
N LEU A 35 -3.73 7.20 -0.20
CA LEU A 35 -3.09 7.76 -1.39
C LEU A 35 -2.77 6.68 -2.42
N LEU A 36 -2.25 5.54 -1.98
CA LEU A 36 -1.96 4.40 -2.86
C LEU A 36 -3.25 3.82 -3.47
N ALA A 37 -4.26 3.54 -2.66
CA ALA A 37 -5.55 3.01 -3.12
C ALA A 37 -6.26 3.98 -4.07
N GLY A 38 -6.26 5.27 -3.75
CA GLY A 38 -6.85 6.33 -4.58
C GLY A 38 -6.16 6.45 -5.93
N SER A 39 -4.83 6.44 -5.96
CA SER A 39 -4.04 6.51 -7.20
C SER A 39 -4.25 5.29 -8.09
N LEU A 40 -4.28 4.08 -7.50
CA LEU A 40 -4.58 2.85 -8.23
C LEU A 40 -6.01 2.87 -8.77
N GLY A 41 -6.98 3.32 -7.98
CA GLY A 41 -8.38 3.46 -8.39
C GLY A 41 -8.56 4.47 -9.52
N PHE A 42 -7.93 5.64 -9.42
CA PHE A 42 -7.91 6.64 -10.47
C PHE A 42 -7.26 6.11 -11.75
N GLY A 43 -6.11 5.45 -11.65
CA GLY A 43 -5.43 4.81 -12.78
C GLY A 43 -6.37 3.84 -13.51
N LYS A 44 -7.07 2.98 -12.77
CA LYS A 44 -8.02 2.02 -13.36
C LYS A 44 -9.21 2.70 -14.03
N ALA A 45 -9.76 3.73 -13.41
CA ALA A 45 -10.99 4.38 -13.89
C ALA A 45 -10.75 5.35 -15.05
N ALA A 46 -9.63 6.08 -15.02
CA ALA A 46 -9.37 7.20 -15.92
C ALA A 46 -8.27 6.93 -16.96
N LEU A 47 -7.20 6.22 -16.58
CA LEU A 47 -6.05 6.05 -17.46
C LEU A 47 -6.13 4.77 -18.29
N VAL A 48 -6.51 3.64 -17.69
CA VAL A 48 -6.55 2.33 -18.39
C VAL A 48 -7.47 2.33 -19.63
N PRO A 49 -8.67 2.93 -19.62
CA PRO A 49 -9.52 3.00 -20.82
C PRO A 49 -8.88 3.72 -22.00
N GLY A 50 -8.11 4.79 -21.73
CA GLY A 50 -7.40 5.53 -22.79
C GLY A 50 -6.17 4.81 -23.35
N TRP A 51 -5.59 3.87 -22.59
CA TRP A 51 -4.40 3.12 -23.01
C TRP A 51 -4.69 1.93 -23.94
N THR A 52 -5.95 1.56 -24.09
CA THR A 52 -6.32 0.53 -25.07
C THR A 52 -6.20 1.01 -26.51
N ASP A 53 -6.28 2.33 -26.71
CA ASP A 53 -6.28 2.95 -28.04
C ASP A 53 -4.94 3.64 -28.35
N GLU A 54 -4.29 4.25 -27.34
CA GLU A 54 -2.98 4.90 -27.49
C GLU A 54 -2.10 4.58 -26.27
N LEU A 55 -1.15 3.66 -26.44
CA LEU A 55 -0.16 3.40 -25.38
C LEU A 55 0.75 4.61 -25.20
N PRO A 56 0.92 5.08 -23.96
CA PRO A 56 1.87 6.15 -23.68
C PRO A 56 3.28 5.62 -23.96
N ARG A 57 3.98 6.21 -24.93
CA ARG A 57 5.40 6.02 -25.15
C ARG A 57 6.16 6.72 -24.05
N HIS A 58 7.01 6.01 -23.36
CA HIS A 58 7.97 6.60 -22.43
C HIS A 58 9.32 6.72 -23.14
N ASP A 59 9.80 7.94 -23.26
CA ASP A 59 11.11 8.26 -23.87
C ASP A 59 12.29 7.92 -22.92
N GLY A 60 12.14 6.91 -22.06
CA GLY A 60 13.19 6.42 -21.15
C GLY A 60 13.39 7.26 -19.89
N GLU A 61 12.70 8.39 -19.72
CA GLU A 61 12.78 9.16 -18.48
C GLU A 61 11.87 8.59 -17.38
N PRO A 62 12.34 8.54 -16.11
CA PRO A 62 11.51 8.12 -14.98
C PRO A 62 10.29 9.04 -14.89
N THR A 63 9.10 8.48 -15.07
CA THR A 63 7.90 9.30 -14.94
C THR A 63 7.69 9.75 -13.50
N PRO A 64 7.14 10.98 -13.27
CA PRO A 64 6.76 11.44 -11.93
C PRO A 64 5.86 10.43 -11.20
N VAL A 65 5.06 9.66 -11.96
CA VAL A 65 4.19 8.61 -11.46
C VAL A 65 4.97 7.46 -10.83
N ALA A 66 6.08 7.02 -11.45
CA ALA A 66 6.92 5.96 -10.88
C ALA A 66 7.57 6.41 -9.55
N GLY A 67 8.08 7.65 -9.49
CA GLY A 67 8.63 8.24 -8.27
C GLY A 67 7.62 8.29 -7.13
N TYR A 68 6.38 8.66 -7.43
CA TYR A 68 5.28 8.67 -6.47
C TYR A 68 5.02 7.29 -5.85
N PHE A 69 4.86 6.24 -6.68
CA PHE A 69 4.61 4.89 -6.18
C PHE A 69 5.80 4.30 -5.43
N ASN A 70 7.02 4.61 -5.87
CA ASN A 70 8.26 4.18 -5.20
C ASN A 70 8.41 4.79 -3.80
N ALA A 71 7.87 5.97 -3.56
CA ALA A 71 7.87 6.59 -2.23
C ALA A 71 6.73 6.07 -1.34
N ILE A 72 5.49 6.07 -1.84
CA ILE A 72 4.30 5.79 -1.02
C ILE A 72 4.13 4.31 -0.73
N GLY A 73 4.44 3.42 -1.68
CA GLY A 73 4.29 1.97 -1.52
C GLY A 73 5.05 1.41 -0.33
N PRO A 74 6.37 1.64 -0.21
CA PRO A 74 7.17 1.20 0.93
C PRO A 74 6.71 1.80 2.28
N VAL A 75 6.29 3.07 2.30
CA VAL A 75 5.77 3.71 3.52
C VAL A 75 4.48 3.05 3.97
N ALA A 76 3.54 2.81 3.05
CA ALA A 76 2.28 2.13 3.36
C ALA A 76 2.53 0.70 3.89
N LEU A 77 3.36 -0.08 3.20
CA LEU A 77 3.69 -1.45 3.61
C LEU A 77 4.44 -1.47 4.93
N GLY A 78 5.49 -0.67 5.09
CA GLY A 78 6.32 -0.64 6.31
C GLY A 78 5.51 -0.26 7.55
N THR A 79 4.64 0.72 7.45
CA THR A 79 3.77 1.12 8.57
C THR A 79 2.70 0.06 8.86
N ALA A 80 2.11 -0.59 7.85
CA ALA A 80 1.15 -1.68 8.04
C ALA A 80 1.80 -2.89 8.73
N VAL A 81 3.00 -3.29 8.32
CA VAL A 81 3.77 -4.38 8.96
C VAL A 81 4.09 -4.03 10.41
N THR A 82 4.55 -2.81 10.68
CA THR A 82 4.84 -2.35 12.03
C THR A 82 3.61 -2.40 12.93
N LEU A 83 2.45 -2.00 12.42
CA LEU A 83 1.17 -2.08 13.15
C LEU A 83 0.75 -3.54 13.39
N ALA A 84 0.86 -4.41 12.39
CA ALA A 84 0.51 -5.83 12.51
C ALA A 84 1.34 -6.56 13.57
N ILE A 85 2.64 -6.23 13.68
CA ILE A 85 3.57 -6.87 14.63
C ILE A 85 3.49 -6.23 16.02
N GLY A 86 3.42 -4.90 16.08
CA GLY A 86 3.66 -4.11 17.30
C GLY A 86 2.43 -3.63 18.05
N ALA A 87 1.51 -2.98 17.36
CA ALA A 87 0.50 -2.16 17.99
C ALA A 87 -0.77 -2.91 18.42
N SER A 88 -1.01 -4.11 17.88
CA SER A 88 -2.31 -4.80 18.02
C SER A 88 -2.31 -5.93 19.05
N ARG A 89 -1.33 -5.97 19.96
CA ARG A 89 -1.13 -7.10 20.89
C ARG A 89 -2.29 -7.38 21.84
N GLY A 90 -3.18 -6.40 22.07
CA GLY A 90 -4.28 -6.53 23.03
C GLY A 90 -5.67 -6.80 22.42
N VAL A 91 -5.83 -6.71 21.09
CA VAL A 91 -7.12 -6.81 20.41
C VAL A 91 -7.00 -7.70 19.17
N PRO A 92 -7.42 -8.98 19.25
CA PRO A 92 -7.22 -9.96 18.17
C PRO A 92 -7.79 -9.52 16.81
N VAL A 93 -9.01 -8.95 16.80
CA VAL A 93 -9.66 -8.48 15.56
C VAL A 93 -8.87 -7.36 14.90
N ARG A 94 -8.36 -6.41 15.69
CA ARG A 94 -7.52 -5.34 15.18
C ARG A 94 -6.24 -5.88 14.54
N ARG A 95 -5.59 -6.84 15.21
CA ARG A 95 -4.38 -7.50 14.69
C ARG A 95 -4.66 -8.22 13.38
N LEU A 96 -5.79 -8.91 13.27
CA LEU A 96 -6.20 -9.57 12.03
C LEU A 96 -6.34 -8.56 10.88
N LEU A 97 -7.00 -7.42 11.13
CA LEU A 97 -7.19 -6.38 10.12
C LEU A 97 -5.87 -5.70 9.73
N ASP A 98 -5.00 -5.38 10.69
CA ASP A 98 -3.67 -4.83 10.42
C ASP A 98 -2.83 -5.83 9.61
N SER A 99 -2.92 -7.13 9.92
CA SER A 99 -2.23 -8.19 9.16
C SER A 99 -2.79 -8.35 7.74
N ALA A 100 -4.11 -8.29 7.58
CA ALA A 100 -4.75 -8.35 6.27
C ALA A 100 -4.35 -7.14 5.41
N ALA A 101 -4.28 -5.94 5.99
CA ALA A 101 -3.80 -4.75 5.30
C ALA A 101 -2.33 -4.91 4.85
N ALA A 102 -1.46 -5.41 5.72
CA ALA A 102 -0.04 -5.64 5.39
C ALA A 102 0.12 -6.68 4.28
N VAL A 103 -0.60 -7.80 4.34
CA VAL A 103 -0.58 -8.86 3.31
C VAL A 103 -1.08 -8.33 1.97
N GLY A 104 -2.17 -7.58 1.95
CA GLY A 104 -2.69 -6.99 0.72
C GLY A 104 -1.72 -5.98 0.09
N LEU A 105 -1.07 -5.11 0.89
CA LEU A 105 -0.04 -4.19 0.40
C LEU A 105 1.21 -4.92 -0.10
N ALA A 106 1.62 -6.01 0.54
CA ALA A 106 2.68 -6.88 0.05
C ALA A 106 2.30 -7.49 -1.32
N GLY A 107 1.04 -7.91 -1.49
CA GLY A 107 0.50 -8.39 -2.77
C GLY A 107 0.52 -7.31 -3.86
N VAL A 108 0.19 -6.06 -3.54
CA VAL A 108 0.33 -4.93 -4.49
C VAL A 108 1.78 -4.79 -4.95
N LEU A 109 2.73 -4.82 -4.01
CA LEU A 109 4.16 -4.69 -4.34
C LEU A 109 4.66 -5.89 -5.16
N ALA A 110 4.29 -7.11 -4.78
CA ALA A 110 4.65 -8.32 -5.53
C ALA A 110 4.11 -8.29 -6.97
N ALA A 111 2.84 -7.95 -7.17
CA ALA A 111 2.25 -7.80 -8.50
C ALA A 111 2.92 -6.69 -9.32
N THR A 112 3.38 -5.63 -8.65
CA THR A 112 4.14 -4.55 -9.31
C THR A 112 5.47 -5.06 -9.83
N ILE A 113 6.28 -5.68 -8.96
CA ILE A 113 7.65 -6.10 -9.29
C ILE A 113 7.64 -7.29 -10.26
N MET A 114 6.76 -8.27 -10.05
CA MET A 114 6.78 -9.53 -10.79
C MET A 114 6.03 -9.47 -12.13
N VAL A 115 5.09 -8.54 -12.29
CA VAL A 115 4.22 -8.48 -13.46
C VAL A 115 4.29 -7.13 -14.16
N THR A 116 4.02 -6.03 -13.42
CA THR A 116 3.88 -4.72 -14.05
C THR A 116 5.21 -4.17 -14.56
N VAL A 117 6.29 -4.29 -13.77
CA VAL A 117 7.62 -3.80 -14.17
C VAL A 117 8.16 -4.53 -15.40
N PRO A 118 8.16 -5.89 -15.47
CA PRO A 118 8.57 -6.59 -16.67
C PRO A 118 7.77 -6.21 -17.92
N ILE A 119 6.44 -6.10 -17.80
CA ILE A 119 5.60 -5.70 -18.94
C ILE A 119 5.96 -4.28 -19.41
N ASN A 120 6.17 -3.34 -18.51
CA ASN A 120 6.57 -1.98 -18.88
C ASN A 120 7.91 -1.99 -19.63
N GLN A 121 8.91 -2.73 -19.13
CA GLN A 121 10.21 -2.85 -19.77
C GLN A 121 10.11 -3.46 -21.17
N GLU A 122 9.26 -4.47 -21.34
CA GLU A 122 9.03 -5.11 -22.63
C GLU A 122 8.30 -4.18 -23.62
N LEU A 123 7.32 -3.41 -23.16
CA LEU A 123 6.64 -2.38 -23.97
C LEU A 123 7.59 -1.25 -24.39
N GLU A 124 8.46 -0.80 -23.49
CA GLU A 124 9.47 0.24 -23.77
C GLU A 124 10.54 -0.23 -24.77
N ALA A 125 10.86 -1.51 -24.78
CA ALA A 125 11.86 -2.09 -25.69
C ALA A 125 11.35 -2.29 -27.13
N GLN A 126 10.04 -2.16 -27.39
CA GLN A 126 9.48 -2.38 -28.72
C GLN A 126 9.79 -1.21 -29.66
N PRO A 127 10.21 -1.48 -30.93
CA PRO A 127 10.39 -0.45 -31.93
C PRO A 127 9.08 0.29 -32.20
N ALA A 128 9.18 1.60 -32.42
CA ALA A 128 8.00 2.44 -32.69
C ALA A 128 7.27 2.03 -33.99
N THR A 129 7.95 1.39 -34.90
CA THR A 129 7.43 0.91 -36.21
C THR A 129 6.53 -0.32 -36.10
N ASP A 130 6.66 -1.09 -35.01
CA ASP A 130 5.93 -2.34 -34.79
C ASP A 130 4.69 -2.17 -33.94
N TYR A 131 4.30 -0.92 -33.67
CA TYR A 131 3.21 -0.62 -32.80
C TYR A 131 1.99 -0.05 -33.54
N PRO A 132 0.74 -0.52 -33.26
CA PRO A 132 0.37 -1.61 -32.34
C PRO A 132 0.52 -3.00 -32.98
N SER A 133 1.24 -3.90 -32.31
CA SER A 133 1.32 -5.33 -32.70
C SER A 133 0.37 -6.18 -31.84
N ASP A 134 0.04 -7.40 -32.27
CA ASP A 134 -0.75 -8.36 -31.48
C ASP A 134 -0.06 -8.68 -30.13
N HIS A 135 1.27 -8.68 -30.15
CA HIS A 135 2.07 -8.88 -28.94
C HIS A 135 1.90 -7.71 -27.96
N SER A 136 2.03 -6.47 -28.42
CA SER A 136 1.84 -5.29 -27.56
C SER A 136 0.43 -5.20 -26.99
N GLN A 137 -0.60 -5.53 -27.77
CA GLN A 137 -1.98 -5.60 -27.29
C GLN A 137 -2.17 -6.66 -26.19
N THR A 138 -1.48 -7.79 -26.30
CA THR A 138 -1.49 -8.84 -25.27
C THR A 138 -0.84 -8.38 -23.99
N LEU A 139 0.31 -7.68 -24.07
CA LEU A 139 0.99 -7.09 -22.93
C LEU A 139 0.11 -6.08 -22.21
N VAL A 140 -0.58 -5.19 -22.94
CA VAL A 140 -1.51 -4.21 -22.38
C VAL A 140 -2.67 -4.88 -21.65
N LYS A 141 -3.27 -5.93 -22.24
CA LYS A 141 -4.35 -6.68 -21.58
C LYS A 141 -3.87 -7.33 -20.27
N ASN A 142 -2.66 -7.89 -20.28
CA ASN A 142 -2.06 -8.48 -19.08
C ASN A 142 -1.73 -7.41 -18.03
N TRP A 143 -1.21 -6.26 -18.46
CA TRP A 143 -0.98 -5.12 -17.59
C TRP A 143 -2.27 -4.61 -16.95
N ALA A 144 -3.35 -4.46 -17.73
CA ALA A 144 -4.65 -4.03 -17.23
C ALA A 144 -5.24 -5.02 -16.19
N ARG A 145 -5.06 -6.33 -16.40
CA ARG A 145 -5.45 -7.36 -15.42
C ARG A 145 -4.64 -7.25 -14.13
N ALA A 146 -3.31 -7.13 -14.24
CA ALA A 146 -2.43 -6.95 -13.09
C ALA A 146 -2.78 -5.67 -12.32
N HIS A 147 -3.06 -4.58 -13.05
CA HIS A 147 -3.50 -3.33 -12.45
C HIS A 147 -4.83 -3.46 -11.71
N ALA A 148 -5.80 -4.21 -12.25
CA ALA A 148 -7.07 -4.49 -11.58
C ALA A 148 -6.87 -5.26 -10.27
N VAL A 149 -5.99 -6.26 -10.25
CA VAL A 149 -5.62 -7.00 -9.03
C VAL A 149 -4.98 -6.08 -7.99
N ARG A 150 -4.00 -5.27 -8.40
CA ARG A 150 -3.35 -4.29 -7.52
C ARG A 150 -4.34 -3.28 -6.93
N THR A 151 -5.26 -2.78 -7.74
CA THR A 151 -6.31 -1.85 -7.30
C THR A 151 -7.20 -2.49 -6.24
N THR A 152 -7.66 -3.71 -6.49
CA THR A 152 -8.51 -4.45 -5.54
C THR A 152 -7.78 -4.70 -4.22
N LEU A 153 -6.54 -5.17 -4.26
CA LEU A 153 -5.72 -5.39 -3.08
C LEU A 153 -5.44 -4.09 -2.32
N GLY A 154 -5.13 -3.00 -3.03
CA GLY A 154 -4.88 -1.70 -2.42
C GLY A 154 -6.11 -1.14 -1.70
N ILE A 155 -7.28 -1.20 -2.34
CA ILE A 155 -8.54 -0.75 -1.73
C ILE A 155 -8.89 -1.64 -0.52
N ALA A 156 -8.82 -2.96 -0.64
CA ALA A 156 -9.10 -3.88 0.47
C ALA A 156 -8.16 -3.63 1.65
N SER A 157 -6.88 -3.40 1.40
CA SER A 157 -5.89 -3.07 2.43
C SER A 157 -6.22 -1.76 3.14
N PHE A 158 -6.60 -0.74 2.39
CA PHE A 158 -7.02 0.54 2.96
C PHE A 158 -8.28 0.38 3.82
N VAL A 159 -9.29 -0.35 3.36
CA VAL A 159 -10.51 -0.63 4.14
C VAL A 159 -10.17 -1.38 5.44
N CYS A 160 -9.30 -2.39 5.39
CA CYS A 160 -8.83 -3.09 6.59
C CYS A 160 -8.11 -2.14 7.56
N ALA A 161 -7.25 -1.26 7.08
CA ALA A 161 -6.55 -0.28 7.90
C ALA A 161 -7.51 0.72 8.57
N VAL A 162 -8.51 1.21 7.82
CA VAL A 162 -9.58 2.07 8.37
C VAL A 162 -10.38 1.33 9.44
N ALA A 163 -10.82 0.10 9.17
CA ALA A 163 -11.55 -0.71 10.14
C ALA A 163 -10.73 -0.96 11.41
N ALA A 164 -9.44 -1.30 11.27
CA ALA A 164 -8.54 -1.49 12.40
C ALA A 164 -8.38 -0.22 13.26
N SER A 165 -8.34 0.94 12.62
CA SER A 165 -8.20 2.23 13.33
C SER A 165 -9.44 2.62 14.14
N ASN A 166 -10.62 2.17 13.71
CA ASN A 166 -11.88 2.44 14.39
C ASN A 166 -12.16 1.52 15.60
N ILE A 167 -11.41 0.42 15.74
CA ILE A 167 -11.56 -0.46 16.90
C ILE A 167 -10.95 0.20 18.13
N ARG A 168 -11.80 0.59 19.09
CA ARG A 168 -11.36 1.17 20.37
C ARG A 168 -10.75 0.10 21.26
N ASN A 169 -9.64 0.43 21.90
CA ASN A 169 -9.14 -0.37 23.02
C ASN A 169 -10.04 -0.08 24.23
N HIS A 170 -11.01 -0.94 24.49
CA HIS A 170 -11.68 -0.96 25.79
C HIS A 170 -10.68 -1.54 26.79
N ALA A 171 -9.80 -0.68 27.33
CA ALA A 171 -9.01 -1.05 28.50
C ALA A 171 -9.99 -1.27 29.65
N LYS A 172 -10.19 -2.53 30.04
CA LYS A 172 -10.79 -2.90 31.33
C LYS A 172 -9.78 -2.64 32.45
#